data_3fa3d82458d0d69f5f10bbc72fc68ea1
#
_entry.id   3fa3d82458d0d69f5f10bbc72fc68ea1
#
_cell.length_a   1.000
_cell.length_b   1.000
_cell.length_c   1.000
_cell.angle_alpha   90.00
_cell.angle_beta   90.00
_cell.angle_gamma   90.00
#
_symmetry.space_group_name_H-M   'P 1'
#
loop_
_entity.id
_entity.type
_entity.pdbx_description
1 polymer ?
#
loop_
_entity_poly.entity_id
_entity_poly.type
_entity_poly.pdbx_seq_one_letter_code
_entity_poly.pdbx_strand_id
1 'polypeptide(L)'
;MSGSQTSAPPPPGECPTGLQSFAVQLRRMTGEFNRIVQEFAQAHGLHHTDMLALIAILDGGGPDAPMTPGRLRKQLNLTSGAMTACLDRLERAGHIRRVRAADDRRVVHLEYEDRAKGLAREYFQPLARSTDTARERFSAEELRVVIRFLTELNHELALLRGRTD
;
A
#
# COMPACT_ATOMS: atom_id res chain seq x y z
N MET A 1 -26.57 37.39 -3.23
CA MET A 1 -26.10 37.59 -1.84
C MET A 1 -25.13 36.44 -1.57
N SER A 2 -23.85 36.72 -1.83
CA SER A 2 -22.76 35.71 -1.69
C SER A 2 -22.29 35.71 -0.25
N GLY A 3 -22.55 34.63 0.46
CA GLY A 3 -22.01 34.39 1.80
C GLY A 3 -20.59 33.86 1.73
N SER A 4 -19.62 34.73 1.95
CA SER A 4 -18.23 34.32 2.22
C SER A 4 -18.19 33.57 3.56
N GLN A 5 -18.01 32.28 3.52
CA GLN A 5 -17.66 31.53 4.71
C GLN A 5 -16.20 31.84 5.07
N THR A 6 -16.05 32.77 5.99
CA THR A 6 -14.77 33.04 6.64
C THR A 6 -14.46 31.83 7.53
N SER A 7 -13.50 31.00 7.08
CA SER A 7 -12.93 29.93 7.91
C SER A 7 -12.32 30.57 9.16
N ALA A 8 -12.74 30.14 10.35
CA ALA A 8 -12.18 30.62 11.60
C ALA A 8 -10.66 30.36 11.63
N PRO A 9 -9.84 31.31 12.16
CA PRO A 9 -8.41 31.09 12.30
C PRO A 9 -8.15 29.90 13.24
N PRO A 10 -7.09 29.10 12.97
CA PRO A 10 -6.71 27.99 13.83
C PRO A 10 -6.39 28.50 15.25
N PRO A 11 -6.59 27.68 16.29
CA PRO A 11 -6.29 28.07 17.66
C PRO A 11 -4.80 28.42 17.82
N PRO A 12 -4.44 29.38 18.67
CA PRO A 12 -3.05 29.79 18.87
C PRO A 12 -2.25 28.64 19.47
N GLY A 13 -1.29 28.09 18.68
CA GLY A 13 -0.40 27.01 19.06
C GLY A 13 -0.16 25.92 18.04
N GLU A 14 -1.03 25.76 17.03
CA GLU A 14 -0.83 24.77 15.97
C GLU A 14 -0.22 25.40 14.72
N CYS A 15 1.07 25.11 14.48
CA CYS A 15 1.70 25.40 13.19
C CYS A 15 1.12 24.42 12.14
N PRO A 16 0.42 24.88 11.07
CA PRO A 16 -0.16 23.99 10.06
C PRO A 16 0.85 23.07 9.38
N THR A 17 2.12 23.47 9.38
CA THR A 17 3.26 22.72 8.84
C THR A 17 4.09 22.02 9.92
N GLY A 18 3.60 22.01 11.17
CA GLY A 18 4.29 21.37 12.29
C GLY A 18 4.19 19.85 12.25
N LEU A 19 5.15 19.17 12.89
CA LEU A 19 5.22 17.71 12.97
C LEU A 19 3.89 17.08 13.43
N GLN A 20 3.19 17.72 14.37
CA GLN A 20 1.91 17.22 14.89
C GLN A 20 0.84 17.16 13.81
N SER A 21 0.75 18.19 12.95
CA SER A 21 -0.22 18.22 11.85
C SER A 21 0.04 17.11 10.84
N PHE A 22 1.30 16.90 10.45
CA PHE A 22 1.68 15.77 9.60
C PHE A 22 1.36 14.42 10.24
N ALA A 23 1.72 14.23 11.51
CA ALA A 23 1.47 12.99 12.22
C ALA A 23 -0.03 12.64 12.31
N VAL A 24 -0.90 13.63 12.50
CA VAL A 24 -2.36 13.43 12.50
C VAL A 24 -2.83 12.99 11.12
N GLN A 25 -2.43 13.67 10.04
CA GLN A 25 -2.87 13.35 8.68
C GLN A 25 -2.36 11.97 8.23
N LEU A 26 -1.11 11.63 8.53
CA LEU A 26 -0.55 10.33 8.21
C LEU A 26 -1.30 9.19 8.93
N ARG A 27 -1.62 9.36 10.23
CA ARG A 27 -2.41 8.37 10.97
C ARG A 27 -3.82 8.22 10.41
N ARG A 28 -4.49 9.33 10.06
CA ARG A 28 -5.82 9.29 9.43
C ARG A 28 -5.77 8.56 8.10
N MET A 29 -4.85 8.94 7.23
CA MET A 29 -4.65 8.31 5.93
C MET A 29 -4.38 6.81 6.06
N THR A 30 -3.48 6.40 6.95
CA THR A 30 -3.20 4.98 7.23
C THR A 30 -4.45 4.25 7.73
N GLY A 31 -5.23 4.88 8.61
CA GLY A 31 -6.50 4.31 9.10
C GLY A 31 -7.51 4.09 7.98
N GLU A 32 -7.67 5.05 7.08
CA GLU A 32 -8.59 4.92 5.92
C GLU A 32 -8.11 3.83 4.95
N PHE A 33 -6.83 3.79 4.60
CA PHE A 33 -6.30 2.72 3.75
C PHE A 33 -6.51 1.33 4.36
N ASN A 34 -6.22 1.16 5.64
CA ASN A 34 -6.45 -0.12 6.32
C ASN A 34 -7.92 -0.53 6.31
N ARG A 35 -8.83 0.41 6.50
CA ARG A 35 -10.28 0.16 6.44
C ARG A 35 -10.72 -0.28 5.04
N ILE A 36 -10.28 0.44 4.01
CA ILE A 36 -10.57 0.11 2.61
C ILE A 36 -10.06 -1.29 2.26
N VAL A 37 -8.83 -1.62 2.65
CA VAL A 37 -8.26 -2.97 2.44
C VAL A 37 -9.10 -4.03 3.14
N GLN A 38 -9.51 -3.78 4.38
CA GLN A 38 -10.29 -4.74 5.18
C GLN A 38 -11.69 -4.96 4.58
N GLU A 39 -12.39 -3.89 4.24
CA GLU A 39 -13.72 -3.95 3.63
C GLU A 39 -13.67 -4.67 2.28
N PHE A 40 -12.69 -4.34 1.45
CA PHE A 40 -12.50 -4.98 0.15
C PHE A 40 -12.17 -6.47 0.30
N ALA A 41 -11.26 -6.82 1.21
CA ALA A 41 -10.92 -8.21 1.49
C ALA A 41 -12.15 -9.01 1.91
N GLN A 42 -12.97 -8.48 2.82
CA GLN A 42 -14.21 -9.12 3.28
C GLN A 42 -15.21 -9.32 2.13
N ALA A 43 -15.40 -8.30 1.29
CA ALA A 43 -16.31 -8.37 0.14
C ALA A 43 -15.90 -9.46 -0.87
N HIS A 44 -14.61 -9.78 -0.97
CA HIS A 44 -14.08 -10.81 -1.88
C HIS A 44 -13.75 -12.16 -1.21
N GLY A 45 -14.11 -12.33 0.07
CA GLY A 45 -13.85 -13.57 0.81
C GLY A 45 -12.37 -13.83 1.08
N LEU A 46 -11.56 -12.78 1.13
CA LEU A 46 -10.13 -12.83 1.43
C LEU A 46 -9.86 -12.43 2.89
N HIS A 47 -8.76 -12.92 3.44
CA HIS A 47 -8.23 -12.38 4.67
C HIS A 47 -7.52 -11.03 4.40
N HIS A 48 -7.51 -10.13 5.37
CA HIS A 48 -6.76 -8.89 5.29
C HIS A 48 -5.28 -9.11 4.89
N THR A 49 -4.65 -10.12 5.48
CA THR A 49 -3.26 -10.51 5.17
C THR A 49 -3.09 -10.97 3.72
N ASP A 50 -4.07 -11.66 3.15
CA ASP A 50 -4.04 -12.12 1.77
C ASP A 50 -4.07 -10.92 0.80
N MET A 51 -4.89 -9.92 1.12
CA MET A 51 -4.95 -8.68 0.34
C MET A 51 -3.65 -7.89 0.41
N LEU A 52 -3.05 -7.75 1.60
CA LEU A 52 -1.74 -7.12 1.77
C LEU A 52 -0.65 -7.88 1.01
N ALA A 53 -0.71 -9.20 0.98
CA ALA A 53 0.23 -10.02 0.21
C ALA A 53 0.08 -9.79 -1.30
N LEU A 54 -1.15 -9.74 -1.82
CA LEU A 54 -1.41 -9.42 -3.22
C LEU A 54 -0.87 -8.04 -3.61
N ILE A 55 -1.14 -7.00 -2.81
CA ILE A 55 -0.62 -5.65 -3.04
C ILE A 55 0.92 -5.67 -3.06
N ALA A 56 1.55 -6.31 -2.07
CA ALA A 56 3.01 -6.37 -1.98
C ALA A 56 3.66 -7.14 -3.14
N ILE A 57 3.01 -8.18 -3.66
CA ILE A 57 3.49 -8.92 -4.84
C ILE A 57 3.37 -8.03 -6.08
N LEU A 58 2.28 -7.26 -6.22
CA LEU A 58 2.08 -6.34 -7.34
C LEU A 58 3.17 -5.25 -7.37
N ASP A 59 3.39 -4.61 -6.21
CA ASP A 59 4.33 -3.49 -6.10
C ASP A 59 5.80 -3.94 -6.16
N GLY A 60 6.08 -5.16 -5.69
CA GLY A 60 7.44 -5.68 -5.56
C GLY A 60 7.90 -6.62 -6.67
N GLY A 61 7.04 -6.92 -7.65
CA GLY A 61 7.27 -7.87 -8.73
C GLY A 61 7.83 -7.25 -10.02
N GLY A 62 8.90 -6.45 -9.94
CA GLY A 62 9.60 -5.99 -11.15
C GLY A 62 10.39 -7.10 -11.84
N PRO A 63 10.68 -6.98 -13.16
CA PRO A 63 11.42 -7.99 -13.92
C PRO A 63 12.81 -8.29 -13.34
N ASP A 64 13.46 -7.29 -12.75
CA ASP A 64 14.82 -7.41 -12.21
C ASP A 64 14.86 -7.94 -10.76
N ALA A 65 13.73 -7.97 -10.07
CA ALA A 65 13.66 -8.40 -8.68
C ALA A 65 12.29 -9.01 -8.34
N PRO A 66 11.98 -10.21 -8.83
CA PRO A 66 10.69 -10.85 -8.60
C PRO A 66 10.44 -11.10 -7.11
N MET A 67 9.17 -11.04 -6.70
CA MET A 67 8.79 -11.29 -5.32
C MET A 67 9.01 -12.76 -4.96
N THR A 68 9.65 -13.00 -3.82
CA THR A 68 9.83 -14.34 -3.27
C THR A 68 9.07 -14.50 -1.94
N PRO A 69 8.69 -15.73 -1.52
CA PRO A 69 8.09 -15.97 -0.21
C PRO A 69 8.88 -15.37 0.96
N GLY A 70 10.21 -15.45 0.89
CA GLY A 70 11.10 -14.89 1.92
C GLY A 70 11.05 -13.37 1.99
N ARG A 71 11.07 -12.68 0.85
CA ARG A 71 10.94 -11.22 0.77
C ARG A 71 9.57 -10.77 1.27
N LEU A 72 8.50 -11.44 0.81
CA LEU A 72 7.14 -11.13 1.20
C LEU A 72 6.92 -11.33 2.71
N ARG A 73 7.46 -12.41 3.28
CA ARG A 73 7.42 -12.68 4.72
C ARG A 73 8.03 -11.55 5.54
N LYS A 74 9.23 -11.08 5.13
CA LYS A 74 9.90 -9.94 5.80
C LYS A 74 9.10 -8.65 5.66
N GLN A 75 8.59 -8.37 4.46
CA GLN A 75 7.84 -7.15 4.19
C GLN A 75 6.56 -7.05 5.02
N LEU A 76 5.85 -8.17 5.20
CA LEU A 76 4.59 -8.24 5.95
C LEU A 76 4.79 -8.60 7.44
N ASN A 77 6.03 -8.80 7.87
CA ASN A 77 6.39 -9.20 9.23
C ASN A 77 5.59 -10.44 9.72
N LEU A 78 5.54 -11.49 8.89
CA LEU A 78 4.80 -12.70 9.18
C LEU A 78 5.72 -13.83 9.65
N THR A 79 5.17 -14.74 10.46
CA THR A 79 5.83 -16.02 10.75
C THR A 79 5.86 -16.91 9.50
N SER A 80 6.77 -17.89 9.44
CA SER A 80 6.86 -18.83 8.32
C SER A 80 5.55 -19.58 8.10
N GLY A 81 4.90 -20.03 9.18
CA GLY A 81 3.61 -20.73 9.10
C GLY A 81 2.48 -19.85 8.57
N ALA A 82 2.38 -18.59 9.05
CA ALA A 82 1.38 -17.64 8.58
C ALA A 82 1.58 -17.30 7.09
N MET A 83 2.82 -17.13 6.64
CA MET A 83 3.14 -16.89 5.24
C MET A 83 2.77 -18.09 4.36
N THR A 84 3.13 -19.31 4.77
CA THR A 84 2.76 -20.53 4.04
C THR A 84 1.25 -20.63 3.89
N ALA A 85 0.50 -20.47 4.99
CA ALA A 85 -0.96 -20.55 4.97
C ALA A 85 -1.59 -19.47 4.07
N CYS A 86 -1.06 -18.25 4.08
CA CYS A 86 -1.50 -17.16 3.20
C CYS A 86 -1.27 -17.52 1.73
N LEU A 87 -0.06 -17.93 1.36
CA LEU A 87 0.28 -18.28 -0.01
C LEU A 87 -0.52 -19.50 -0.52
N ASP A 88 -0.76 -20.50 0.34
CA ASP A 88 -1.55 -21.67 -0.02
C ASP A 88 -3.04 -21.31 -0.29
N ARG A 89 -3.60 -20.35 0.46
CA ARG A 89 -4.95 -19.85 0.19
C ARG A 89 -5.00 -19.10 -1.14
N LEU A 90 -4.03 -18.19 -1.37
CA LEU A 90 -3.96 -17.38 -2.59
C LEU A 90 -3.76 -18.25 -3.84
N GLU A 91 -2.92 -19.28 -3.76
CA GLU A 91 -2.68 -20.21 -4.86
C GLU A 91 -3.90 -21.09 -5.12
N ARG A 92 -4.54 -21.63 -4.08
CA ARG A 92 -5.77 -22.40 -4.20
C ARG A 92 -6.93 -21.58 -4.78
N ALA A 93 -6.98 -20.27 -4.46
CA ALA A 93 -7.95 -19.34 -5.00
C ALA A 93 -7.62 -18.87 -6.44
N GLY A 94 -6.46 -19.26 -7.00
CA GLY A 94 -6.03 -18.89 -8.34
C GLY A 94 -5.64 -17.42 -8.46
N HIS A 95 -5.16 -16.82 -7.39
CA HIS A 95 -4.66 -15.44 -7.41
C HIS A 95 -3.16 -15.35 -7.71
N ILE A 96 -2.41 -16.35 -7.29
CA ILE A 96 -0.98 -16.43 -7.52
C ILE A 96 -0.58 -17.84 -7.95
N ARG A 97 0.61 -17.97 -8.51
CA ARG A 97 1.33 -19.24 -8.69
C ARG A 97 2.75 -19.11 -8.18
N ARG A 98 3.29 -20.23 -7.74
CA ARG A 98 4.69 -20.37 -7.37
C ARG A 98 5.48 -20.91 -8.55
N VAL A 99 6.45 -20.17 -9.05
CA VAL A 99 7.26 -20.53 -10.19
C VAL A 99 8.71 -20.66 -9.75
N ARG A 100 9.38 -21.76 -10.12
CA ARG A 100 10.81 -21.90 -9.86
C ARG A 100 11.60 -21.04 -10.84
N ALA A 101 12.61 -20.33 -10.34
CA ALA A 101 13.49 -19.56 -11.19
C ALA A 101 14.24 -20.47 -12.19
N ALA A 102 14.45 -19.94 -13.40
CA ALA A 102 15.09 -20.71 -14.46
C ALA A 102 16.58 -20.95 -14.21
N ASP A 103 17.23 -19.99 -13.56
CA ASP A 103 18.66 -19.97 -13.24
C ASP A 103 19.00 -20.67 -11.92
N ASP A 104 18.08 -20.65 -10.92
CA ASP A 104 18.24 -21.38 -9.65
C ASP A 104 16.90 -21.98 -9.20
N ARG A 105 16.76 -23.29 -9.37
CA ARG A 105 15.56 -24.04 -8.98
C ARG A 105 15.25 -24.04 -7.48
N ARG A 106 16.17 -23.55 -6.63
CA ARG A 106 15.94 -23.37 -5.20
C ARG A 106 15.15 -22.10 -4.91
N VAL A 107 15.18 -21.14 -5.84
CA VAL A 107 14.45 -19.88 -5.73
C VAL A 107 13.03 -20.07 -6.29
N VAL A 108 12.06 -19.66 -5.51
CA VAL A 108 10.65 -19.63 -5.88
C VAL A 108 10.23 -18.17 -6.04
N HIS A 109 9.62 -17.86 -7.17
CA HIS A 109 9.00 -16.56 -7.45
C HIS A 109 7.50 -16.67 -7.27
N LEU A 110 6.88 -15.57 -6.87
CA LEU A 110 5.43 -15.42 -6.75
C LEU A 110 4.96 -14.60 -7.95
N GLU A 111 4.11 -15.18 -8.76
CA GLU A 111 3.56 -14.53 -9.94
C GLU A 111 2.05 -14.35 -9.81
N TYR A 112 1.55 -13.24 -10.35
CA TYR A 112 0.12 -12.98 -10.44
C TYR A 112 -0.54 -13.84 -11.50
N GLU A 113 -1.70 -14.37 -11.17
CA GLU A 113 -2.63 -14.95 -12.12
C GLU A 113 -3.67 -13.91 -12.60
N ASP A 114 -4.35 -14.18 -13.72
CA ASP A 114 -5.30 -13.23 -14.31
C ASP A 114 -6.45 -12.87 -13.38
N ARG A 115 -6.86 -13.79 -12.51
CA ARG A 115 -7.87 -13.54 -11.47
C ARG A 115 -7.43 -12.44 -10.50
N ALA A 116 -6.16 -12.43 -10.09
CA ALA A 116 -5.64 -11.38 -9.23
C ALA A 116 -5.51 -10.02 -9.95
N LYS A 117 -5.24 -10.02 -11.26
CA LYS A 117 -5.23 -8.79 -12.05
C LYS A 117 -6.61 -8.12 -12.11
N GLY A 118 -7.68 -8.93 -12.23
CA GLY A 118 -9.06 -8.44 -12.14
C GLY A 118 -9.33 -7.82 -10.77
N LEU A 119 -9.03 -8.54 -9.70
CA LEU A 119 -9.18 -8.10 -8.32
C LEU A 119 -8.40 -6.82 -8.02
N ALA A 120 -7.16 -6.74 -8.48
CA ALA A 120 -6.32 -5.54 -8.34
C ALA A 120 -6.96 -4.32 -9.04
N ARG A 121 -7.51 -4.51 -10.25
CA ARG A 121 -8.21 -3.44 -10.97
C ARG A 121 -9.42 -2.94 -10.18
N GLU A 122 -10.25 -3.83 -9.64
CA GLU A 122 -11.42 -3.48 -8.84
C GLU A 122 -11.03 -2.71 -7.57
N TYR A 123 -9.92 -3.08 -6.93
CA TYR A 123 -9.40 -2.41 -5.75
C TYR A 123 -8.80 -1.03 -6.05
N PHE A 124 -7.92 -0.95 -7.05
CA PHE A 124 -7.17 0.28 -7.31
C PHE A 124 -7.97 1.34 -8.08
N GLN A 125 -8.97 0.96 -8.89
CA GLN A 125 -9.73 1.93 -9.69
C GLN A 125 -10.49 2.96 -8.84
N PRO A 126 -11.21 2.61 -7.76
CA PRO A 126 -11.83 3.59 -6.88
C PRO A 126 -10.81 4.49 -6.17
N LEU A 127 -9.69 3.92 -5.73
CA LEU A 127 -8.59 4.68 -5.10
C LEU A 127 -7.98 5.69 -6.06
N ALA A 128 -7.75 5.29 -7.32
CA ALA A 128 -7.22 6.18 -8.36
C ALA A 128 -8.17 7.35 -8.61
N ARG A 129 -9.48 7.10 -8.73
CA ARG A 129 -10.50 8.16 -8.91
C ARG A 129 -10.50 9.14 -7.74
N SER A 130 -10.49 8.65 -6.50
CA SER A 130 -10.45 9.50 -5.30
C SER A 130 -9.16 10.33 -5.25
N THR A 131 -8.04 9.73 -5.62
CA THR A 131 -6.75 10.41 -5.70
C THR A 131 -6.75 11.49 -6.78
N ASP A 132 -7.31 11.22 -7.98
CA ASP A 132 -7.43 12.19 -9.05
C ASP A 132 -8.33 13.37 -8.64
N THR A 133 -9.48 13.11 -8.03
CA THR A 133 -10.37 14.16 -7.51
C THR A 133 -9.68 15.06 -6.49
N ALA A 134 -8.85 14.47 -5.61
CA ALA A 134 -8.07 15.26 -4.65
C ALA A 134 -6.99 16.09 -5.36
N ARG A 135 -6.29 15.48 -6.33
CA ARG A 135 -5.19 16.06 -7.08
C ARG A 135 -5.61 17.27 -7.93
N GLU A 136 -6.83 17.27 -8.49
CA GLU A 136 -7.39 18.37 -9.29
C GLU A 136 -7.46 19.72 -8.53
N ARG A 137 -7.38 19.70 -7.20
CA ARG A 137 -7.40 20.89 -6.34
C ARG A 137 -6.03 21.54 -6.14
N PHE A 138 -4.98 20.98 -6.70
CA PHE A 138 -3.61 21.40 -6.52
C PHE A 138 -2.93 21.66 -7.87
N SER A 139 -2.06 22.66 -7.89
CA SER A 139 -1.20 22.92 -9.04
C SER A 139 -0.14 21.82 -9.23
N ALA A 140 0.41 21.73 -10.43
CA ALA A 140 1.51 20.80 -10.70
C ALA A 140 2.75 21.06 -9.84
N GLU A 141 2.98 22.30 -9.41
CA GLU A 141 4.09 22.65 -8.52
C GLU A 141 3.86 22.14 -7.11
N GLU A 142 2.67 22.36 -6.55
CA GLU A 142 2.30 21.84 -5.23
C GLU A 142 2.37 20.31 -5.19
N LEU A 143 1.87 19.65 -6.24
CA LEU A 143 1.94 18.19 -6.33
C LEU A 143 3.38 17.67 -6.40
N ARG A 144 4.30 18.37 -7.08
CA ARG A 144 5.73 18.01 -7.06
C ARG A 144 6.32 18.06 -5.65
N VAL A 145 5.93 19.08 -4.86
CA VAL A 145 6.37 19.20 -3.46
C VAL A 145 5.82 18.06 -2.62
N VAL A 146 4.52 17.73 -2.78
CA VAL A 146 3.88 16.61 -2.06
C VAL A 146 4.55 15.28 -2.40
N ILE A 147 4.78 15.00 -3.69
CA ILE A 147 5.46 13.76 -4.12
C ILE A 147 6.87 13.68 -3.52
N ARG A 148 7.64 14.76 -3.58
CA ARG A 148 8.97 14.80 -2.98
C ARG A 148 8.92 14.50 -1.47
N PHE A 149 8.02 15.15 -0.74
CA PHE A 149 7.85 14.91 0.70
C PHE A 149 7.51 13.43 0.99
N LEU A 150 6.57 12.85 0.25
CA LEU A 150 6.19 11.44 0.43
C LEU A 150 7.35 10.49 0.08
N THR A 151 8.16 10.82 -0.91
CA THR A 151 9.34 10.04 -1.28
C THR A 151 10.39 10.03 -0.15
N GLU A 152 10.72 11.21 0.38
CA GLU A 152 11.64 11.34 1.51
C GLU A 152 11.12 10.63 2.76
N LEU A 153 9.84 10.81 3.09
CA LEU A 153 9.22 10.14 4.22
C LEU A 153 9.28 8.60 4.08
N ASN A 154 8.97 8.07 2.90
CA ASN A 154 9.07 6.63 2.65
C ASN A 154 10.50 6.11 2.80
N HIS A 155 11.49 6.91 2.38
CA HIS A 155 12.91 6.59 2.57
C HIS A 155 13.27 6.51 4.07
N GLU A 156 12.90 7.52 4.86
CA GLU A 156 13.14 7.53 6.31
C GLU A 156 12.44 6.36 7.03
N LEU A 157 11.21 6.04 6.66
CA LEU A 157 10.48 4.89 7.22
C LEU A 157 11.16 3.55 6.85
N ALA A 158 11.75 3.45 5.66
CA ALA A 158 12.52 2.26 5.26
C ALA A 158 13.81 2.12 6.11
N LEU A 159 14.52 3.22 6.35
CA LEU A 159 15.70 3.25 7.24
C LEU A 159 15.34 2.88 8.68
N LEU A 160 14.21 3.37 9.19
CA LEU A 160 13.73 3.03 10.53
C LEU A 160 13.50 1.52 10.68
N ARG A 161 12.90 0.86 9.68
CA ARG A 161 12.71 -0.60 9.69
C ARG A 161 14.02 -1.38 9.66
N GLY A 162 15.00 -0.93 8.86
CA GLY A 162 16.31 -1.59 8.77
C GLY A 162 17.18 -1.44 10.02
N ARG A 163 16.81 -0.58 10.96
CA ARG A 163 17.49 -0.40 12.27
C ARG A 163 16.90 -1.27 13.38
N THR A 164 15.80 -1.96 13.11
CA THR A 164 15.06 -2.78 14.08
C THR A 164 15.32 -4.28 13.87
N ASP A 165 16.02 -4.65 12.80
CA ASP A 165 16.54 -6.01 12.50
C ASP A 165 18.00 -6.15 12.97
#